data_78127e3d37b56564f986a19449445c04
#
_entry.id   78127e3d37b56564f986a19449445c04
#
_cell.length_a   1.000
_cell.length_b   1.000
_cell.length_c   1.000
_cell.angle_alpha   90.00
_cell.angle_beta   90.00
_cell.angle_gamma   90.00
#
_symmetry.space_group_name_H-M   'P 1'
#
loop_
_entity.id
_entity.type
_entity.pdbx_description
1 polymer ?
#
loop_
_entity_poly.entity_id
_entity_poly.type
_entity_poly.pdbx_seq_one_letter_code
_entity_poly.pdbx_strand_id
1 'polypeptide(L)'
;MVKVYDNIIPDKLCQILITAFEGCKDQEFIDDDNCPCFTQVNVNHASRGMVKLITPFVETAYKKYKEDVGSKYIPPFKDLEQFRIKRYLTNGNERFDEHVDVTDFDSSIRAVAFLFYLNDNDGNTLFPLHNLNIEPVTGRVVVFPPTWEYPHQGLPPKSNSKYIMSTYVHYG
;
A
#
# COMPACT_ATOMS: atom_id res chain seq x y z
N MET A 1 4.58 15.02 3.05
CA MET A 1 3.63 14.95 4.20
C MET A 1 2.92 13.62 4.14
N VAL A 2 2.87 12.89 5.26
CA VAL A 2 2.10 11.63 5.40
C VAL A 2 0.67 11.98 5.84
N LYS A 3 -0.33 11.41 5.21
CA LYS A 3 -1.75 11.54 5.56
C LYS A 3 -2.39 10.16 5.72
N VAL A 4 -3.37 10.08 6.62
CA VAL A 4 -4.12 8.86 6.92
C VAL A 4 -5.60 9.15 6.77
N TYR A 5 -6.30 8.30 6.02
CA TYR A 5 -7.75 8.42 5.81
C TYR A 5 -8.44 7.10 6.13
N ASP A 6 -9.46 7.17 6.97
CA ASP A 6 -10.27 6.01 7.34
C ASP A 6 -11.46 5.83 6.40
N ASN A 7 -11.98 4.61 6.36
CA ASN A 7 -13.20 4.26 5.62
C ASN A 7 -13.13 4.61 4.11
N ILE A 8 -11.97 4.49 3.50
CA ILE A 8 -11.81 4.73 2.05
C ILE A 8 -12.31 3.54 1.26
N ILE A 9 -11.87 2.31 1.60
CA ILE A 9 -12.40 1.09 0.99
C ILE A 9 -13.43 0.48 1.95
N PRO A 10 -14.66 0.16 1.47
CA PRO A 10 -15.65 -0.52 2.31
C PRO A 10 -15.16 -1.89 2.81
N ASP A 11 -15.49 -2.26 4.04
CA ASP A 11 -15.09 -3.51 4.68
C ASP A 11 -15.42 -4.73 3.82
N LYS A 12 -16.60 -4.75 3.20
CA LYS A 12 -17.01 -5.84 2.31
C LYS A 12 -16.08 -6.00 1.10
N LEU A 13 -15.60 -4.89 0.52
CA LEU A 13 -14.67 -4.94 -0.59
C LEU A 13 -13.30 -5.40 -0.12
N CYS A 14 -12.85 -4.98 1.07
CA CYS A 14 -11.61 -5.49 1.68
C CYS A 14 -11.65 -7.02 1.82
N GLN A 15 -12.76 -7.58 2.31
CA GLN A 15 -12.95 -9.04 2.41
C GLN A 15 -12.94 -9.73 1.05
N ILE A 16 -13.57 -9.14 0.04
CA ILE A 16 -13.56 -9.66 -1.34
C ILE A 16 -12.12 -9.70 -1.89
N LEU A 17 -11.34 -8.64 -1.65
CA LEU A 17 -9.94 -8.57 -2.08
C LEU A 17 -9.06 -9.64 -1.40
N ILE A 18 -9.25 -9.85 -0.10
CA ILE A 18 -8.55 -10.90 0.65
C ILE A 18 -8.94 -12.29 0.13
N THR A 19 -10.22 -12.56 -0.07
CA THR A 19 -10.70 -13.84 -0.60
C THR A 19 -10.18 -14.11 -2.01
N ALA A 20 -10.16 -13.08 -2.87
CA ALA A 20 -9.59 -13.17 -4.20
C ALA A 20 -8.08 -13.46 -4.17
N PHE A 21 -7.35 -12.81 -3.25
CA PHE A 21 -5.93 -13.08 -3.02
C PHE A 21 -5.69 -14.54 -2.63
N GLU A 22 -6.42 -15.05 -1.63
CA GLU A 22 -6.25 -16.43 -1.14
C GLU A 22 -6.58 -17.48 -2.19
N GLY A 23 -7.54 -17.22 -3.08
CA GLY A 23 -7.90 -18.09 -4.18
C GLY A 23 -7.03 -17.95 -5.44
N CYS A 24 -6.14 -16.97 -5.49
CA CYS A 24 -5.30 -16.69 -6.65
C CYS A 24 -4.18 -17.72 -6.78
N LYS A 25 -3.98 -18.25 -8.01
CA LYS A 25 -2.88 -19.17 -8.31
C LYS A 25 -1.55 -18.48 -8.62
N ASP A 26 -1.61 -17.18 -8.93
CA ASP A 26 -0.44 -16.38 -9.33
C ASP A 26 0.20 -15.67 -8.12
N GLN A 27 0.19 -16.33 -6.96
CA GLN A 27 0.88 -15.85 -5.77
C GLN A 27 2.39 -16.01 -5.94
N GLU A 28 3.11 -14.96 -5.59
CA GLU A 28 4.58 -14.90 -5.63
C GLU A 28 5.10 -14.66 -4.21
N PHE A 29 6.00 -15.52 -3.73
CA PHE A 29 6.69 -15.33 -2.47
C PHE A 29 7.96 -14.52 -2.70
N ILE A 30 8.07 -13.39 -2.02
CA ILE A 30 9.23 -12.51 -2.02
C ILE A 30 9.98 -12.73 -0.71
N ASP A 31 11.27 -13.04 -0.82
CA ASP A 31 12.16 -13.26 0.33
C ASP A 31 13.57 -12.83 -0.08
N ASP A 32 13.89 -11.58 0.18
CA ASP A 32 15.22 -11.02 -0.07
C ASP A 32 16.01 -10.94 1.25
N ASP A 33 17.33 -11.11 1.18
CA ASP A 33 18.26 -11.23 2.31
C ASP A 33 18.14 -10.11 3.37
N ASN A 34 17.61 -8.94 2.98
CA ASN A 34 17.41 -7.79 3.87
C ASN A 34 15.91 -7.44 4.04
N CYS A 35 15.01 -8.41 3.80
CA CYS A 35 13.56 -8.17 3.70
C CYS A 35 13.22 -6.98 2.79
N PRO A 36 12.37 -7.16 1.78
CA PRO A 36 10.98 -7.60 1.97
C PRO A 36 10.78 -9.12 2.06
N CYS A 37 9.93 -9.55 2.98
CA CYS A 37 9.51 -10.94 3.11
C CYS A 37 7.98 -11.01 3.22
N PHE A 38 7.30 -11.44 2.15
CA PHE A 38 5.85 -11.55 2.05
C PHE A 38 5.41 -12.33 0.82
N THR A 39 4.13 -12.70 0.75
CA THR A 39 3.50 -13.22 -0.48
C THR A 39 2.71 -12.10 -1.16
N GLN A 40 2.84 -11.97 -2.48
CA GLN A 40 2.11 -10.96 -3.26
C GLN A 40 1.34 -11.51 -4.43
N VAL A 41 0.34 -10.73 -4.89
CA VAL A 41 -0.39 -10.91 -6.15
C VAL A 41 -0.42 -9.58 -6.88
N ASN A 42 -0.10 -9.60 -8.17
CA ASN A 42 -0.32 -8.47 -9.07
C ASN A 42 -1.78 -8.50 -9.55
N VAL A 43 -2.59 -7.58 -9.04
CA VAL A 43 -4.04 -7.52 -9.33
C VAL A 43 -4.31 -7.23 -10.80
N ASN A 44 -3.48 -6.43 -11.46
CA ASN A 44 -3.65 -6.06 -12.87
C ASN A 44 -3.49 -7.28 -13.80
N HIS A 45 -2.65 -8.24 -13.43
CA HIS A 45 -2.51 -9.49 -14.15
C HIS A 45 -3.63 -10.47 -13.81
N ALA A 46 -4.04 -10.54 -12.53
CA ALA A 46 -5.03 -11.49 -12.05
C ALA A 46 -6.47 -11.12 -12.47
N SER A 47 -6.84 -9.83 -12.44
CA SER A 47 -8.21 -9.39 -12.71
C SER A 47 -8.34 -7.92 -13.09
N ARG A 48 -8.58 -7.64 -14.37
CA ARG A 48 -8.90 -6.28 -14.85
C ARG A 48 -10.20 -5.73 -14.24
N GLY A 49 -11.16 -6.60 -13.93
CA GLY A 49 -12.41 -6.21 -13.28
C GLY A 49 -12.17 -5.66 -11.88
N MET A 50 -11.28 -6.29 -11.13
CA MET A 50 -10.90 -5.85 -9.79
C MET A 50 -10.21 -4.47 -9.83
N VAL A 51 -9.31 -4.25 -10.79
CA VAL A 51 -8.67 -2.93 -10.99
C VAL A 51 -9.70 -1.82 -11.19
N LYS A 52 -10.71 -2.05 -12.05
CA LYS A 52 -11.80 -1.08 -12.27
C LYS A 52 -12.61 -0.81 -11.01
N LEU A 53 -12.77 -1.82 -10.16
CA LEU A 53 -13.53 -1.72 -8.92
C LEU A 53 -12.80 -0.89 -7.85
N ILE A 54 -11.47 -1.02 -7.74
CA ILE A 54 -10.68 -0.35 -6.70
C ILE A 54 -10.20 1.05 -7.10
N THR A 55 -10.01 1.35 -8.38
CA THR A 55 -9.49 2.64 -8.86
C THR A 55 -10.26 3.86 -8.33
N PRO A 56 -11.61 3.87 -8.26
CA PRO A 56 -12.37 5.01 -7.72
C PRO A 56 -12.04 5.36 -6.26
N PHE A 57 -11.64 4.37 -5.46
CA PHE A 57 -11.26 4.59 -4.06
C PHE A 57 -9.87 5.24 -3.96
N VAL A 58 -8.96 4.87 -4.85
CA VAL A 58 -7.64 5.54 -4.95
C VAL A 58 -7.84 7.00 -5.37
N GLU A 59 -8.70 7.27 -6.34
CA GLU A 59 -9.03 8.62 -6.78
C GLU A 59 -9.64 9.47 -5.65
N THR A 60 -10.52 8.86 -4.84
CA THR A 60 -11.10 9.50 -3.66
C THR A 60 -10.02 9.89 -2.63
N ALA A 61 -9.12 8.95 -2.31
CA ALA A 61 -8.02 9.21 -1.39
C ALA A 61 -7.07 10.28 -1.95
N TYR A 62 -6.80 10.25 -3.26
CA TYR A 62 -5.95 11.22 -3.92
C TYR A 62 -6.52 12.64 -3.87
N LYS A 63 -7.82 12.81 -4.11
CA LYS A 63 -8.49 14.12 -4.02
C LYS A 63 -8.36 14.71 -2.61
N LYS A 64 -8.65 13.90 -1.58
CA LYS A 64 -8.47 14.31 -0.17
C LYS A 64 -7.02 14.72 0.12
N TYR A 65 -6.07 13.91 -0.33
CA TYR A 65 -4.65 14.17 -0.15
C TYR A 65 -4.23 15.49 -0.80
N LYS A 66 -4.66 15.73 -2.05
CA LYS A 66 -4.34 16.95 -2.78
C LYS A 66 -4.91 18.21 -2.11
N GLU A 67 -6.13 18.13 -1.61
CA GLU A 67 -6.78 19.20 -0.84
C GLU A 67 -6.02 19.48 0.46
N ASP A 68 -5.70 18.44 1.24
CA ASP A 68 -5.02 18.58 2.54
C ASP A 68 -3.57 19.07 2.43
N VAL A 69 -2.87 18.68 1.38
CA VAL A 69 -1.48 19.14 1.13
C VAL A 69 -1.46 20.54 0.53
N GLY A 70 -2.46 20.91 -0.26
CA GLY A 70 -2.60 22.25 -0.84
C GLY A 70 -1.53 22.64 -1.86
N SER A 71 -0.73 21.68 -2.34
CA SER A 71 0.34 21.97 -3.30
C SER A 71 -0.14 21.89 -4.74
N LYS A 72 0.09 22.96 -5.51
CA LYS A 72 -0.18 22.96 -6.95
C LYS A 72 0.77 22.09 -7.78
N TYR A 73 1.84 21.60 -7.18
CA TYR A 73 2.86 20.78 -7.84
C TYR A 73 2.61 19.28 -7.72
N ILE A 74 1.58 18.85 -6.98
CA ILE A 74 1.13 17.46 -6.97
C ILE A 74 0.60 17.14 -8.38
N PRO A 75 1.08 16.05 -9.04
CA PRO A 75 0.71 15.74 -10.42
C PRO A 75 -0.79 15.47 -10.57
N PRO A 76 -1.37 15.55 -11.77
CA PRO A 76 -2.75 15.13 -11.97
C PRO A 76 -2.92 13.62 -11.73
N PHE A 77 -4.11 13.20 -11.30
CA PHE A 77 -4.47 11.79 -11.22
C PHE A 77 -4.66 11.24 -12.65
N LYS A 78 -3.64 10.60 -13.17
CA LYS A 78 -3.64 10.15 -14.56
C LYS A 78 -3.15 8.72 -14.71
N ASP A 79 -1.94 8.43 -14.32
CA ASP A 79 -1.33 7.12 -14.49
C ASP A 79 -1.10 6.46 -13.13
N LEU A 80 -1.65 5.24 -12.97
CA LEU A 80 -1.47 4.42 -11.78
C LEU A 80 -0.54 3.25 -12.06
N GLU A 81 0.39 3.03 -11.15
CA GLU A 81 1.15 1.79 -11.12
C GLU A 81 0.23 0.59 -10.84
N GLN A 82 0.68 -0.59 -11.21
CA GLN A 82 -0.06 -1.82 -10.98
C GLN A 82 -0.34 -2.04 -9.49
N PHE A 83 -1.56 -2.46 -9.19
CA PHE A 83 -1.95 -2.80 -7.83
C PHE A 83 -1.30 -4.10 -7.39
N ARG A 84 -0.72 -4.11 -6.19
CA ARG A 84 -0.20 -5.32 -5.55
C ARG A 84 -0.86 -5.52 -4.19
N ILE A 85 -1.47 -6.70 -4.00
CA ILE A 85 -1.90 -7.14 -2.68
C ILE A 85 -0.78 -7.99 -2.10
N LYS A 86 -0.44 -7.74 -0.83
CA LYS A 86 0.62 -8.43 -0.09
C LYS A 86 0.04 -9.00 1.19
N ARG A 87 0.40 -10.25 1.48
CA ARG A 87 0.09 -10.92 2.75
C ARG A 87 1.36 -11.15 3.54
N TYR A 88 1.30 -10.86 4.83
CA TYR A 88 2.34 -11.17 5.82
C TYR A 88 1.77 -12.14 6.84
N LEU A 89 2.40 -13.30 7.01
CA LEU A 89 2.01 -14.31 7.99
C LEU A 89 2.59 -14.00 9.38
N THR A 90 1.97 -14.59 10.41
CA THR A 90 2.36 -14.44 11.82
C THR A 90 3.54 -15.36 12.22
N ASN A 91 4.48 -15.60 11.32
CA ASN A 91 5.64 -16.45 11.56
C ASN A 91 6.86 -15.70 12.16
N GLY A 92 6.72 -14.39 12.39
CA GLY A 92 7.78 -13.52 12.90
C GLY A 92 8.84 -13.09 11.89
N ASN A 93 8.85 -13.67 10.68
CA ASN A 93 9.83 -13.37 9.64
C ASN A 93 9.26 -12.46 8.56
N GLU A 94 7.97 -12.58 8.25
CA GLU A 94 7.34 -11.81 7.20
C GLU A 94 7.09 -10.37 7.66
N ARG A 95 7.83 -9.44 7.04
CA ARG A 95 7.85 -8.01 7.31
C ARG A 95 8.42 -7.26 6.12
N PHE A 96 8.45 -5.95 6.18
CA PHE A 96 9.20 -5.11 5.27
C PHE A 96 10.06 -4.14 6.09
N ASP A 97 11.36 -4.38 6.12
CA ASP A 97 12.31 -3.54 6.84
C ASP A 97 12.32 -2.11 6.30
N GLU A 98 12.98 -1.20 7.00
CA GLU A 98 13.01 0.21 6.63
C GLU A 98 13.54 0.41 5.21
N HIS A 99 12.75 1.09 4.39
CA HIS A 99 13.05 1.36 2.99
C HIS A 99 12.38 2.66 2.53
N VAL A 100 12.72 3.08 1.32
CA VAL A 100 11.98 4.06 0.52
C VAL A 100 11.54 3.40 -0.78
N ASP A 101 10.48 3.91 -1.39
CA ASP A 101 9.90 3.29 -2.59
C ASP A 101 10.53 3.78 -3.90
N VAL A 102 11.29 4.90 -3.83
CA VAL A 102 12.04 5.45 -4.97
C VAL A 102 13.53 5.28 -4.71
N THR A 103 14.16 4.34 -5.41
CA THR A 103 15.56 3.96 -5.20
C THR A 103 16.40 4.03 -6.47
N ASP A 104 15.77 4.10 -7.65
CA ASP A 104 16.41 4.01 -8.95
C ASP A 104 15.65 4.82 -10.03
N PHE A 105 16.15 4.75 -11.25
CA PHE A 105 15.55 5.46 -12.38
C PHE A 105 14.13 4.99 -12.69
N ASP A 106 13.87 3.68 -12.65
CA ASP A 106 12.57 3.11 -13.00
C ASP A 106 11.49 3.49 -11.98
N SER A 107 11.84 3.54 -10.69
CA SER A 107 10.94 3.97 -9.62
C SER A 107 10.80 5.49 -9.50
N SER A 108 11.68 6.28 -10.15
CA SER A 108 11.70 7.76 -10.04
C SER A 108 10.42 8.44 -10.56
N ILE A 109 9.62 7.76 -11.36
CA ILE A 109 8.34 8.25 -11.86
C ILE A 109 7.23 8.24 -10.79
N ARG A 110 7.42 7.56 -9.66
CA ARG A 110 6.46 7.50 -8.55
C ARG A 110 6.37 8.84 -7.85
N ALA A 111 5.19 9.44 -7.83
CA ALA A 111 4.94 10.75 -7.24
C ALA A 111 4.22 10.69 -5.89
N VAL A 112 3.22 9.80 -5.77
CA VAL A 112 2.43 9.62 -4.55
C VAL A 112 2.16 8.14 -4.32
N ALA A 113 2.50 7.65 -3.15
CA ALA A 113 2.27 6.27 -2.70
C ALA A 113 0.93 6.14 -1.98
N PHE A 114 0.27 5.00 -2.17
CA PHE A 114 -0.94 4.59 -1.48
C PHE A 114 -0.73 3.23 -0.86
N LEU A 115 -0.95 3.14 0.44
CA LEU A 115 -0.90 1.91 1.21
C LEU A 115 -2.25 1.70 1.90
N PHE A 116 -3.07 0.80 1.34
CA PHE A 116 -4.37 0.42 1.90
C PHE A 116 -4.22 -0.77 2.83
N TYR A 117 -4.86 -0.71 3.99
CA TYR A 117 -5.00 -1.84 4.89
C TYR A 117 -6.34 -2.55 4.62
N LEU A 118 -6.28 -3.84 4.37
CA LEU A 118 -7.46 -4.64 4.03
C LEU A 118 -8.07 -5.34 5.24
N ASN A 119 -7.36 -5.37 6.36
CA ASN A 119 -7.86 -5.91 7.63
C ASN A 119 -7.22 -5.19 8.82
N ASP A 120 -7.89 -5.28 9.97
CA ASP A 120 -7.33 -4.85 11.25
C ASP A 120 -6.15 -5.76 11.61
N ASN A 121 -5.06 -5.16 12.09
CA ASN A 121 -3.82 -5.88 12.37
C ASN A 121 -2.93 -5.13 13.37
N ASP A 122 -1.99 -5.82 13.97
CA ASP A 122 -1.00 -5.29 14.91
C ASP A 122 0.41 -5.10 14.30
N GLY A 123 0.58 -5.40 13.02
CA GLY A 123 1.80 -5.14 12.25
C GLY A 123 1.83 -3.72 11.71
N ASN A 124 2.11 -2.74 12.56
CA ASN A 124 2.04 -1.32 12.23
C ASN A 124 3.02 -0.89 11.13
N THR A 125 2.70 0.22 10.46
CA THR A 125 3.62 0.91 9.55
C THR A 125 4.25 2.08 10.29
N LEU A 126 5.59 2.10 10.32
CA LEU A 126 6.37 3.15 10.97
C LEU A 126 6.99 4.09 9.93
N PHE A 127 6.97 5.40 10.23
CA PHE A 127 7.72 6.43 9.52
C PHE A 127 8.68 7.10 10.50
N PRO A 128 9.90 6.57 10.68
CA PRO A 128 10.81 7.00 11.76
C PRO A 128 11.14 8.48 11.72
N LEU A 129 11.43 9.05 10.55
CA LEU A 129 11.77 10.47 10.41
C LEU A 129 10.60 11.41 10.73
N HIS A 130 9.37 10.91 10.73
CA HIS A 130 8.16 11.68 10.99
C HIS A 130 7.53 11.37 12.35
N ASN A 131 8.16 10.46 13.12
CA ASN A 131 7.65 9.98 14.41
C ASN A 131 6.19 9.50 14.33
N LEU A 132 5.85 8.77 13.24
CA LEU A 132 4.51 8.21 13.03
C LEU A 132 4.54 6.70 13.19
N ASN A 133 3.53 6.19 13.91
CA ASN A 133 3.24 4.79 14.11
C ASN A 133 1.78 4.55 13.73
N ILE A 134 1.55 3.93 12.57
CA ILE A 134 0.22 3.81 11.97
C ILE A 134 -0.25 2.37 12.09
N GLU A 135 -1.34 2.19 12.84
CA GLU A 135 -2.02 0.91 13.02
C GLU A 135 -2.83 0.56 11.75
N PRO A 136 -2.73 -0.68 11.24
CA PRO A 136 -3.61 -1.17 10.18
C PRO A 136 -5.06 -1.29 10.68
N VAL A 137 -5.94 -0.55 10.02
CA VAL A 137 -7.40 -0.60 10.23
C VAL A 137 -8.06 -0.87 8.89
N THR A 138 -9.04 -1.76 8.85
CA THR A 138 -9.78 -2.15 7.64
C THR A 138 -10.29 -0.91 6.89
N GLY A 139 -9.96 -0.81 5.61
CA GLY A 139 -10.39 0.30 4.75
C GLY A 139 -9.60 1.61 4.89
N ARG A 140 -8.63 1.67 5.82
CA ARG A 140 -7.72 2.81 5.99
C ARG A 140 -6.70 2.86 4.86
N VAL A 141 -6.33 4.07 4.45
CA VAL A 141 -5.20 4.31 3.53
C VAL A 141 -4.20 5.28 4.13
N VAL A 142 -2.93 5.00 3.92
CA VAL A 142 -1.81 5.93 4.14
C VAL A 142 -1.38 6.45 2.79
N VAL A 143 -1.26 7.78 2.66
CA VAL A 143 -0.86 8.46 1.43
C VAL A 143 0.35 9.35 1.72
N PHE A 144 1.42 9.20 0.93
CA PHE A 144 2.68 9.90 1.19
C PHE A 144 3.54 9.99 -0.08
N PRO A 145 4.52 10.93 -0.12
CA PRO A 145 5.54 10.93 -1.17
C PRO A 145 6.49 9.74 -0.97
N PRO A 146 6.80 8.97 -2.02
CA PRO A 146 7.59 7.73 -1.89
C PRO A 146 9.12 7.95 -1.87
N THR A 147 9.56 9.18 -1.67
CA THR A 147 10.97 9.61 -1.78
C THR A 147 11.78 9.38 -0.50
N TRP A 148 13.09 9.64 -0.56
CA TRP A 148 14.07 9.46 0.53
C TRP A 148 13.71 10.17 1.84
N GLU A 149 12.84 11.18 1.79
CA GLU A 149 12.36 11.90 2.97
C GLU A 149 11.33 11.11 3.79
N TYR A 150 10.80 10.02 3.22
CA TYR A 150 9.73 9.21 3.82
C TYR A 150 10.11 7.74 3.96
N PRO A 151 11.26 7.42 4.61
CA PRO A 151 11.58 6.04 4.93
C PRO A 151 10.51 5.46 5.84
N HIS A 152 10.12 4.22 5.56
CA HIS A 152 9.10 3.55 6.33
C HIS A 152 9.36 2.05 6.40
N GLN A 153 8.71 1.39 7.37
CA GLN A 153 8.81 -0.06 7.57
C GLN A 153 7.46 -0.65 7.97
N GLY A 154 7.22 -1.87 7.55
CA GLY A 154 6.06 -2.66 7.96
C GLY A 154 6.47 -3.70 9.01
N LEU A 155 6.03 -3.54 10.25
CA LEU A 155 6.30 -4.49 11.32
C LEU A 155 5.63 -5.84 11.05
N PRO A 156 6.25 -6.96 11.51
CA PRO A 156 5.65 -8.28 11.39
C PRO A 156 4.35 -8.36 12.21
N PRO A 157 3.28 -8.96 11.65
CA PRO A 157 2.05 -9.20 12.41
C PRO A 157 2.25 -10.28 13.46
N LYS A 158 1.52 -10.19 14.59
CA LYS A 158 1.57 -11.16 15.69
C LYS A 158 0.24 -11.88 15.92
N SER A 159 -0.89 -11.18 15.77
CA SER A 159 -2.21 -11.71 16.10
C SER A 159 -2.88 -12.46 14.95
N ASN A 160 -2.79 -11.93 13.73
CA ASN A 160 -3.40 -12.49 12.51
C ASN A 160 -2.60 -12.06 11.28
N SER A 161 -2.80 -12.73 10.15
CA SER A 161 -2.16 -12.35 8.89
C SER A 161 -2.54 -10.93 8.49
N LYS A 162 -1.55 -10.13 8.06
CA LYS A 162 -1.75 -8.77 7.57
C LYS A 162 -1.92 -8.76 6.06
N TYR A 163 -2.94 -8.06 5.57
CA TYR A 163 -3.17 -7.84 4.15
C TYR A 163 -3.14 -6.36 3.84
N ILE A 164 -2.29 -5.98 2.90
CA ILE A 164 -2.20 -4.62 2.38
C ILE A 164 -2.34 -4.60 0.87
N MET A 165 -2.75 -3.46 0.32
CA MET A 165 -2.73 -3.21 -1.11
C MET A 165 -1.99 -1.91 -1.38
N SER A 166 -1.08 -1.90 -2.35
CA SER A 166 -0.29 -0.74 -2.71
C SER A 166 -0.39 -0.40 -4.19
N THR A 167 -0.29 0.89 -4.49
CA THR A 167 -0.13 1.46 -5.82
C THR A 167 0.49 2.84 -5.73
N TYR A 168 0.87 3.43 -6.86
CA TYR A 168 1.45 4.76 -6.95
C TYR A 168 0.80 5.56 -8.07
N VAL A 169 0.62 6.86 -7.85
CA VAL A 169 0.40 7.83 -8.94
C VAL A 169 1.76 8.21 -9.49
N HIS A 170 1.89 8.21 -10.81
CA HIS A 170 3.12 8.59 -11.50
C HIS A 170 3.11 10.08 -11.88
N TYR A 171 4.30 10.65 -12.02
CA TYR A 171 4.48 11.87 -12.80
C TYR A 171 4.14 11.55 -14.27
N GLY A 172 3.22 12.30 -14.85
CA GLY A 172 2.74 12.11 -16.21
C GLY A 172 3.64 12.64 -17.29
#